data_1bbfaf6d547372430dbe268f2bf4dfca
#
_entry.id   1bbfaf6d547372430dbe268f2bf4dfca
#
_cell.length_a   1.000
_cell.length_b   1.000
_cell.length_c   1.000
_cell.angle_alpha   90.00
_cell.angle_beta   90.00
_cell.angle_gamma   90.00
#
_symmetry.space_group_name_H-M   'P 1'
#
loop_
_entity.id
_entity.type
_entity.pdbx_description
1 polymer ?
#
loop_
_entity_poly.entity_id
_entity_poly.type
_entity_poly.pdbx_seq_one_letter_code
_entity_poly.pdbx_strand_id
1 'polypeptide(L)'
;VTEVLVKQMHARAVVAGPDCSFGHKGAGNAELLRKLGPEYGFETIIIEKKQDDHRDISSTYVREELDRGNIEKANELLGEPYAIHGKVVHGNHIGGAVLGFPTANILPPPEKHLPPFGVYVSRVLIDGKFYGGVSNIGRKPTIQGENPVGVETYVMGLEEDLYGKDIQVQLLNFERPEQKFDSLDALKERIGKDKQYAAEYMQAHPELFAEK
;
A
#
# COMPACT_ATOMS: atom_id res chain seq x y z
N VAL A 1 -31.93 6.55 -2.27
CA VAL A 1 -32.29 5.24 -1.71
C VAL A 1 -33.29 4.54 -2.62
N THR A 2 -34.53 5.06 -2.76
CA THR A 2 -35.64 4.38 -3.43
C THR A 2 -35.37 4.00 -4.88
N GLU A 3 -34.86 4.91 -5.70
CA GLU A 3 -34.63 4.63 -7.12
C GLU A 3 -33.46 3.67 -7.35
N VAL A 4 -32.34 3.85 -6.65
CA VAL A 4 -31.13 3.05 -6.87
C VAL A 4 -31.13 1.79 -6.02
N LEU A 5 -31.11 1.93 -4.69
CA LEU A 5 -30.95 0.76 -3.81
C LEU A 5 -32.15 -0.18 -3.85
N VAL A 6 -33.37 0.37 -3.83
CA VAL A 6 -34.59 -0.44 -3.81
C VAL A 6 -34.99 -0.92 -5.20
N LYS A 7 -35.25 -0.01 -6.16
CA LYS A 7 -35.81 -0.37 -7.47
C LYS A 7 -34.80 -1.00 -8.43
N GLN A 8 -33.57 -0.47 -8.49
CA GLN A 8 -32.56 -0.95 -9.45
C GLN A 8 -31.72 -2.10 -8.90
N MET A 9 -31.24 -1.98 -7.65
CA MET A 9 -30.36 -2.97 -7.04
C MET A 9 -31.11 -4.07 -6.26
N HIS A 10 -32.38 -3.88 -5.96
CA HIS A 10 -33.18 -4.78 -5.12
C HIS A 10 -32.47 -5.13 -3.81
N ALA A 11 -31.83 -4.12 -3.18
CA ALA A 11 -31.04 -4.31 -1.96
C ALA A 11 -31.89 -4.90 -0.84
N ARG A 12 -31.40 -5.96 -0.20
CA ARG A 12 -32.03 -6.60 0.96
C ARG A 12 -31.44 -6.12 2.28
N ALA A 13 -30.19 -5.65 2.24
CA ALA A 13 -29.53 -5.04 3.37
C ALA A 13 -28.70 -3.84 2.91
N VAL A 14 -28.60 -2.82 3.73
CA VAL A 14 -27.74 -1.65 3.54
C VAL A 14 -26.84 -1.54 4.76
N VAL A 15 -25.53 -1.65 4.53
CA VAL A 15 -24.50 -1.54 5.57
C VAL A 15 -23.85 -0.16 5.45
N ALA A 16 -23.74 0.57 6.55
CA ALA A 16 -23.16 1.91 6.56
C ALA A 16 -22.44 2.20 7.89
N GLY A 17 -21.52 3.17 7.88
CA GLY A 17 -20.98 3.75 9.10
C GLY A 17 -21.93 4.77 9.74
N PRO A 18 -21.70 5.17 11.00
CA PRO A 18 -22.55 6.12 11.72
C PRO A 18 -22.50 7.53 11.11
N ASP A 19 -21.42 7.87 10.43
CA ASP A 19 -21.19 9.15 9.75
C ASP A 19 -21.51 9.13 8.26
N CYS A 20 -22.21 8.09 7.78
CA CYS A 20 -22.57 7.99 6.37
C CYS A 20 -23.41 9.21 5.94
N SER A 21 -23.09 9.75 4.77
CA SER A 21 -23.81 10.87 4.17
C SER A 21 -24.09 10.56 2.70
N PHE A 22 -25.33 10.76 2.25
CA PHE A 22 -25.72 10.47 0.88
C PHE A 22 -26.85 11.40 0.40
N GLY A 23 -27.14 11.32 -0.91
CA GLY A 23 -28.18 12.10 -1.54
C GLY A 23 -27.82 13.56 -1.78
N HIS A 24 -28.81 14.36 -2.20
CA HIS A 24 -28.60 15.75 -2.55
C HIS A 24 -28.10 16.56 -1.34
N LYS A 25 -26.91 17.18 -1.48
CA LYS A 25 -26.22 17.96 -0.43
C LYS A 25 -25.99 17.19 0.88
N GLY A 26 -25.90 15.86 0.83
CA GLY A 26 -25.66 15.05 2.03
C GLY A 26 -26.84 14.98 3.01
N ALA A 27 -28.08 15.19 2.52
CA ALA A 27 -29.28 15.18 3.38
C ALA A 27 -29.64 13.80 3.96
N GLY A 28 -29.09 12.70 3.36
CA GLY A 28 -29.28 11.34 3.88
C GLY A 28 -28.19 10.99 4.90
N ASN A 29 -28.57 10.22 5.91
CA ASN A 29 -27.69 9.74 6.97
C ASN A 29 -28.13 8.36 7.48
N ALA A 30 -27.41 7.81 8.47
CA ALA A 30 -27.73 6.51 9.07
C ALA A 30 -29.17 6.44 9.64
N GLU A 31 -29.64 7.52 10.25
CA GLU A 31 -30.98 7.58 10.81
C GLU A 31 -32.05 7.48 9.72
N LEU A 32 -31.87 8.18 8.62
CA LEU A 32 -32.75 8.08 7.46
C LEU A 32 -32.79 6.66 6.89
N LEU A 33 -31.62 5.97 6.83
CA LEU A 33 -31.60 4.56 6.40
C LEU A 33 -32.41 3.66 7.35
N ARG A 34 -32.24 3.83 8.67
CA ARG A 34 -33.05 3.09 9.67
C ARG A 34 -34.55 3.31 9.52
N LYS A 35 -34.94 4.54 9.15
CA LYS A 35 -36.35 4.87 8.92
C LYS A 35 -36.87 4.25 7.63
N LEU A 36 -36.13 4.31 6.55
CA LEU A 36 -36.54 3.81 5.23
C LEU A 36 -36.48 2.28 5.11
N GLY A 37 -35.60 1.61 5.87
CA GLY A 37 -35.46 0.16 5.81
C GLY A 37 -36.81 -0.60 5.97
N PRO A 38 -37.52 -0.41 7.06
CA PRO A 38 -38.84 -1.06 7.26
C PRO A 38 -39.88 -0.69 6.19
N GLU A 39 -39.88 0.56 5.71
CA GLU A 39 -40.79 1.06 4.70
C GLU A 39 -40.58 0.41 3.33
N TYR A 40 -39.31 0.18 2.95
CA TYR A 40 -38.95 -0.33 1.63
C TYR A 40 -38.44 -1.77 1.63
N GLY A 41 -38.47 -2.47 2.76
CA GLY A 41 -38.19 -3.89 2.88
C GLY A 41 -36.69 -4.26 2.80
N PHE A 42 -35.80 -3.38 3.28
CA PHE A 42 -34.37 -3.70 3.46
C PHE A 42 -33.95 -3.55 4.93
N GLU A 43 -32.97 -4.37 5.33
CA GLU A 43 -32.33 -4.26 6.64
C GLU A 43 -31.30 -3.13 6.65
N THR A 44 -31.20 -2.37 7.73
CA THR A 44 -30.14 -1.36 7.93
C THR A 44 -29.19 -1.80 9.01
N ILE A 45 -27.92 -2.00 8.65
CA ILE A 45 -26.84 -2.40 9.55
C ILE A 45 -25.87 -1.23 9.67
N ILE A 46 -25.77 -0.64 10.85
CA ILE A 46 -24.79 0.42 11.12
C ILE A 46 -23.61 -0.19 11.89
N ILE A 47 -22.43 -0.13 11.26
CA ILE A 47 -21.19 -0.63 11.85
C ILE A 47 -20.52 0.53 12.59
N GLU A 48 -20.34 0.37 13.90
CA GLU A 48 -19.62 1.35 14.69
C GLU A 48 -18.14 1.43 14.29
N LYS A 49 -17.60 2.64 14.37
CA LYS A 49 -16.17 2.87 14.09
C LYS A 49 -15.30 2.19 15.13
N LYS A 50 -14.23 1.57 14.66
CA LYS A 50 -13.14 1.15 15.54
C LYS A 50 -12.31 2.37 15.92
N GLN A 51 -11.79 2.36 17.14
CA GLN A 51 -10.90 3.39 17.65
C GLN A 51 -9.52 2.81 17.96
N ASP A 52 -8.54 3.68 17.85
CA ASP A 52 -7.17 3.47 18.25
C ASP A 52 -6.81 4.64 19.19
N ASP A 53 -6.47 4.34 20.45
CA ASP A 53 -6.17 5.33 21.50
C ASP A 53 -7.14 6.53 21.54
N HIS A 54 -8.45 6.25 21.54
CA HIS A 54 -9.52 7.26 21.56
C HIS A 54 -9.69 8.06 20.27
N ARG A 55 -8.98 7.72 19.19
CA ARG A 55 -9.15 8.30 17.86
C ARG A 55 -9.84 7.32 16.93
N ASP A 56 -10.87 7.78 16.21
CA ASP A 56 -11.53 6.97 15.19
C ASP A 56 -10.55 6.57 14.08
N ILE A 57 -10.48 5.26 13.77
CA ILE A 57 -9.77 4.77 12.61
C ILE A 57 -10.47 5.28 11.36
N SER A 58 -9.74 6.01 10.51
CA SER A 58 -10.25 6.63 9.29
C SER A 58 -9.18 6.69 8.21
N SER A 59 -9.60 6.86 6.97
CA SER A 59 -8.64 7.04 5.86
C SER A 59 -7.74 8.27 6.03
N THR A 60 -8.20 9.30 6.74
CA THR A 60 -7.38 10.47 7.10
C THR A 60 -6.28 10.07 8.07
N TYR A 61 -6.62 9.33 9.13
CA TYR A 61 -5.63 8.88 10.11
C TYR A 61 -4.58 7.97 9.45
N VAL A 62 -4.99 7.02 8.63
CA VAL A 62 -4.06 6.17 7.88
C VAL A 62 -3.11 6.99 7.01
N ARG A 63 -3.62 7.99 6.26
CA ARG A 63 -2.76 8.84 5.42
C ARG A 63 -1.77 9.67 6.24
N GLU A 64 -2.18 10.20 7.39
CA GLU A 64 -1.29 10.92 8.28
C GLU A 64 -0.12 10.05 8.78
N GLU A 65 -0.38 8.79 9.12
CA GLU A 65 0.68 7.86 9.53
C GLU A 65 1.58 7.47 8.35
N LEU A 66 1.01 7.27 7.16
CA LEU A 66 1.80 7.08 5.93
C LEU A 66 2.70 8.29 5.65
N ASP A 67 2.18 9.52 5.74
CA ASP A 67 2.94 10.76 5.49
C ASP A 67 4.13 10.95 6.45
N ARG A 68 4.01 10.41 7.67
CA ARG A 68 5.08 10.39 8.67
C ARG A 68 6.09 9.26 8.49
N GLY A 69 5.81 8.30 7.61
CA GLY A 69 6.59 7.08 7.47
C GLY A 69 6.32 6.02 8.55
N ASN A 70 5.29 6.18 9.35
CA ASN A 70 4.89 5.23 10.40
C ASN A 70 4.15 4.03 9.77
N ILE A 71 4.87 3.24 8.99
CA ILE A 71 4.29 2.16 8.16
C ILE A 71 3.63 1.09 9.02
N GLU A 72 4.25 0.68 10.12
CA GLU A 72 3.71 -0.34 11.02
C GLU A 72 2.37 0.13 11.61
N LYS A 73 2.29 1.40 12.03
CA LYS A 73 1.03 1.97 12.55
C LYS A 73 -0.04 2.07 11.47
N ALA A 74 0.32 2.50 10.25
CA ALA A 74 -0.60 2.53 9.13
C ALA A 74 -1.14 1.13 8.80
N ASN A 75 -0.30 0.09 8.84
CA ASN A 75 -0.66 -1.30 8.64
C ASN A 75 -1.59 -1.82 9.75
N GLU A 76 -1.30 -1.49 11.01
CA GLU A 76 -2.17 -1.80 12.15
C GLU A 76 -3.57 -1.21 11.95
N LEU A 77 -3.66 0.08 11.59
CA LEU A 77 -4.92 0.78 11.34
C LEU A 77 -5.70 0.20 10.16
N LEU A 78 -5.01 -0.26 9.12
CA LEU A 78 -5.60 -0.90 7.95
C LEU A 78 -6.03 -2.35 8.23
N GLY A 79 -5.39 -3.03 9.18
CA GLY A 79 -5.53 -4.46 9.42
C GLY A 79 -4.78 -5.35 8.43
N GLU A 80 -4.03 -4.74 7.50
CA GLU A 80 -3.17 -5.40 6.51
C GLU A 80 -2.04 -4.48 6.05
N PRO A 81 -0.93 -5.02 5.52
CA PRO A 81 0.16 -4.20 5.01
C PRO A 81 -0.25 -3.31 3.83
N TYR A 82 0.17 -2.04 3.89
CA TYR A 82 -0.09 -1.07 2.83
C TYR A 82 0.53 -1.52 1.51
N ALA A 83 -0.31 -1.71 0.51
CA ALA A 83 0.06 -2.34 -0.74
C ALA A 83 0.14 -1.34 -1.91
N ILE A 84 1.15 -1.51 -2.76
CA ILE A 84 1.32 -0.80 -4.02
C ILE A 84 1.32 -1.85 -5.13
N HIS A 85 0.36 -1.75 -6.04
CA HIS A 85 0.20 -2.66 -7.17
C HIS A 85 0.76 -2.04 -8.43
N GLY A 86 1.32 -2.86 -9.29
CA GLY A 86 1.74 -2.41 -10.60
C GLY A 86 2.35 -3.52 -11.45
N LYS A 87 2.39 -3.25 -12.76
CA LYS A 87 3.12 -4.07 -13.71
C LYS A 87 4.59 -3.72 -13.64
N VAL A 88 5.45 -4.74 -13.62
CA VAL A 88 6.90 -4.55 -13.66
C VAL A 88 7.30 -3.98 -15.01
N VAL A 89 7.95 -2.84 -14.96
CA VAL A 89 8.49 -2.10 -16.12
C VAL A 89 10.02 -2.10 -16.11
N HIS A 90 10.63 -1.83 -17.25
CA HIS A 90 12.08 -1.63 -17.30
C HIS A 90 12.51 -0.43 -16.45
N GLY A 91 13.46 -0.66 -15.55
CA GLY A 91 14.14 0.40 -14.82
C GLY A 91 15.36 0.91 -15.59
N ASN A 92 16.12 1.81 -14.97
CA ASN A 92 17.36 2.36 -15.55
C ASN A 92 18.53 1.35 -15.61
N HIS A 93 18.30 0.07 -15.32
CA HIS A 93 19.26 -1.06 -15.33
C HIS A 93 20.53 -0.86 -14.49
N ILE A 94 20.63 0.21 -13.69
CA ILE A 94 21.80 0.48 -12.85
C ILE A 94 21.94 -0.58 -11.75
N GLY A 95 20.82 -0.98 -11.13
CA GLY A 95 20.81 -1.99 -10.06
C GLY A 95 21.30 -3.36 -10.54
N GLY A 96 20.74 -3.88 -11.63
CA GLY A 96 21.08 -5.21 -12.14
C GLY A 96 22.46 -5.27 -12.81
N ALA A 97 22.69 -4.43 -13.82
CA ALA A 97 23.91 -4.51 -14.64
C ALA A 97 25.17 -4.04 -13.92
N VAL A 98 25.06 -3.05 -13.03
CA VAL A 98 26.25 -2.42 -12.39
C VAL A 98 26.43 -2.91 -10.95
N LEU A 99 25.33 -3.10 -10.21
CA LEU A 99 25.39 -3.42 -8.78
C LEU A 99 25.21 -4.91 -8.48
N GLY A 100 24.72 -5.71 -9.46
CA GLY A 100 24.43 -7.13 -9.26
C GLY A 100 23.17 -7.40 -8.40
N PHE A 101 22.29 -6.40 -8.27
CA PHE A 101 21.04 -6.49 -7.52
C PHE A 101 19.85 -6.23 -8.46
N PRO A 102 19.35 -7.26 -9.19
CA PRO A 102 18.20 -7.08 -10.07
C PRO A 102 16.99 -6.61 -9.27
N THR A 103 16.30 -5.58 -9.77
CA THR A 103 15.16 -4.97 -9.10
C THR A 103 13.93 -4.97 -10.00
N ALA A 104 12.77 -5.25 -9.41
CA ALA A 104 11.47 -5.04 -10.03
C ALA A 104 11.07 -3.55 -9.88
N ASN A 105 10.72 -2.92 -10.99
CA ASN A 105 10.32 -1.52 -11.02
C ASN A 105 8.84 -1.41 -11.34
N ILE A 106 8.06 -0.73 -10.49
CA ILE A 106 6.66 -0.41 -10.77
C ILE A 106 6.45 1.10 -10.73
N LEU A 107 5.53 1.58 -11.57
CA LEU A 107 5.09 2.96 -11.59
C LEU A 107 3.66 3.00 -11.07
N PRO A 108 3.44 3.38 -9.80
CA PRO A 108 2.10 3.49 -9.25
C PRO A 108 1.33 4.62 -9.96
N PRO A 109 -0.02 4.52 -10.03
CA PRO A 109 -0.83 5.58 -10.60
C PRO A 109 -0.69 6.88 -9.79
N PRO A 110 -0.82 8.06 -10.42
CA PRO A 110 -0.59 9.36 -9.76
C PRO A 110 -1.44 9.62 -8.53
N GLU A 111 -2.64 9.04 -8.47
CA GLU A 111 -3.57 9.13 -7.35
C GLU A 111 -3.21 8.23 -6.16
N LYS A 112 -2.25 7.30 -6.34
CA LYS A 112 -1.81 6.44 -5.24
C LYS A 112 -1.07 7.27 -4.19
N HIS A 113 -1.61 7.27 -2.98
CA HIS A 113 -0.96 7.92 -1.84
C HIS A 113 0.31 7.16 -1.46
N LEU A 114 1.46 7.78 -1.62
CA LEU A 114 2.74 7.17 -1.30
C LEU A 114 3.31 7.78 -0.02
N PRO A 115 3.95 6.97 0.84
CA PRO A 115 4.67 7.48 1.99
C PRO A 115 5.96 8.22 1.56
N PRO A 116 6.75 8.81 2.48
CA PRO A 116 7.97 9.53 2.18
C PRO A 116 8.95 8.77 1.29
N PHE A 117 9.73 9.49 0.50
CA PHE A 117 10.79 8.88 -0.30
C PHE A 117 11.85 8.26 0.59
N GLY A 118 12.22 7.03 0.28
CA GLY A 118 13.17 6.28 1.10
C GLY A 118 13.14 4.79 0.86
N VAL A 119 13.83 4.08 1.75
CA VAL A 119 14.00 2.64 1.71
C VAL A 119 13.09 1.99 2.75
N TYR A 120 12.46 0.91 2.35
CA TYR A 120 11.46 0.18 3.11
C TYR A 120 11.77 -1.31 3.12
N VAL A 121 11.57 -1.95 4.26
CA VAL A 121 11.35 -3.39 4.30
C VAL A 121 9.99 -3.67 3.69
N SER A 122 9.93 -4.63 2.79
CA SER A 122 8.70 -4.99 2.10
C SER A 122 8.55 -6.49 1.95
N ARG A 123 7.34 -6.94 1.64
CA ARG A 123 7.09 -8.24 1.04
C ARG A 123 6.42 -8.07 -0.30
N VAL A 124 6.71 -8.97 -1.22
CA VAL A 124 6.22 -8.91 -2.59
C VAL A 124 5.39 -10.13 -2.90
N LEU A 125 4.14 -9.92 -3.31
CA LEU A 125 3.28 -10.99 -3.80
C LEU A 125 3.47 -11.14 -5.31
N ILE A 126 3.92 -12.32 -5.73
CA ILE A 126 4.17 -12.70 -7.12
C ILE A 126 3.57 -14.07 -7.34
N ASP A 127 2.66 -14.21 -8.31
CA ASP A 127 2.02 -15.48 -8.67
C ASP A 127 1.47 -16.26 -7.45
N GLY A 128 0.90 -15.54 -6.48
CA GLY A 128 0.30 -16.11 -5.27
C GLY A 128 1.28 -16.43 -4.13
N LYS A 129 2.59 -16.15 -4.28
CA LYS A 129 3.61 -16.39 -3.26
C LYS A 129 4.20 -15.09 -2.74
N PHE A 130 4.52 -15.05 -1.45
CA PHE A 130 5.21 -13.93 -0.82
C PHE A 130 6.73 -14.14 -0.80
N TYR A 131 7.44 -13.09 -1.17
CA TYR A 131 8.90 -12.98 -1.10
C TYR A 131 9.27 -11.78 -0.26
N GLY A 132 10.36 -11.86 0.48
CA GLY A 132 10.92 -10.70 1.15
C GLY A 132 11.51 -9.71 0.15
N GLY A 133 11.54 -8.43 0.50
CA GLY A 133 12.09 -7.41 -0.38
C GLY A 133 12.60 -6.17 0.33
N VAL A 134 13.43 -5.43 -0.37
CA VAL A 134 13.86 -4.07 -0.03
C VAL A 134 13.36 -3.15 -1.13
N SER A 135 12.51 -2.20 -0.79
CA SER A 135 11.88 -1.28 -1.74
C SER A 135 12.39 0.14 -1.55
N ASN A 136 12.77 0.79 -2.63
CA ASN A 136 13.02 2.23 -2.68
C ASN A 136 11.86 2.95 -3.36
N ILE A 137 11.25 3.91 -2.67
CA ILE A 137 10.27 4.84 -3.23
C ILE A 137 10.98 6.16 -3.51
N GLY A 138 10.97 6.60 -4.76
CA GLY A 138 11.66 7.82 -5.15
C GLY A 138 11.37 8.26 -6.56
N ARG A 139 11.91 9.43 -6.94
CA ARG A 139 11.81 9.95 -8.31
C ARG A 139 12.81 9.25 -9.22
N LYS A 140 12.33 8.84 -10.39
CA LYS A 140 13.16 8.19 -11.40
C LYS A 140 13.39 9.16 -12.56
N PRO A 141 14.65 9.59 -12.79
CA PRO A 141 14.96 10.36 -13.99
C PRO A 141 14.71 9.50 -15.23
N THR A 142 13.90 9.99 -16.16
CA THR A 142 13.70 9.37 -17.47
C THR A 142 14.45 10.12 -18.54
N ILE A 143 14.76 9.43 -19.66
CA ILE A 143 15.43 10.05 -20.83
C ILE A 143 14.58 11.17 -21.43
N GLN A 144 13.26 11.16 -21.21
CA GLN A 144 12.32 12.15 -21.74
C GLN A 144 12.07 13.36 -20.82
N GLY A 145 12.83 13.46 -19.70
CA GLY A 145 12.73 14.61 -18.76
C GLY A 145 11.57 14.52 -17.77
N GLU A 146 10.71 13.52 -17.85
CA GLU A 146 9.72 13.22 -16.82
C GLU A 146 10.41 12.52 -15.64
N ASN A 147 10.05 12.92 -14.42
CA ASN A 147 10.56 12.29 -13.19
C ASN A 147 9.41 11.63 -12.41
N PRO A 148 8.82 10.55 -12.93
CA PRO A 148 7.73 9.88 -12.23
C PRO A 148 8.24 9.29 -10.91
N VAL A 149 7.36 9.23 -9.93
CA VAL A 149 7.64 8.49 -8.71
C VAL A 149 7.50 7.01 -9.02
N GLY A 150 8.51 6.23 -8.66
CA GLY A 150 8.53 4.79 -8.86
C GLY A 150 8.82 4.04 -7.56
N VAL A 151 8.48 2.77 -7.55
CA VAL A 151 8.87 1.82 -6.51
C VAL A 151 9.81 0.82 -7.14
N GLU A 152 11.04 0.78 -6.66
CA GLU A 152 12.08 -0.15 -7.09
C GLU A 152 12.32 -1.16 -5.97
N THR A 153 12.07 -2.42 -6.23
CA THR A 153 12.14 -3.47 -5.21
C THR A 153 13.14 -4.55 -5.59
N TYR A 154 14.15 -4.74 -4.75
CA TYR A 154 14.96 -5.95 -4.75
C TYR A 154 14.15 -7.08 -4.10
N VAL A 155 13.88 -8.15 -4.84
CA VAL A 155 13.15 -9.33 -4.35
C VAL A 155 14.16 -10.38 -3.90
N MET A 156 14.14 -10.73 -2.62
CA MET A 156 15.11 -11.65 -2.03
C MET A 156 14.87 -13.09 -2.49
N GLY A 157 15.96 -13.76 -2.88
CA GLY A 157 15.91 -15.18 -3.25
C GLY A 157 15.20 -15.47 -4.58
N LEU A 158 14.90 -14.44 -5.39
CA LEU A 158 14.28 -14.61 -6.70
C LEU A 158 15.24 -14.16 -7.80
N GLU A 159 15.54 -15.06 -8.74
CA GLU A 159 16.45 -14.80 -9.85
C GLU A 159 15.73 -14.72 -11.21
N GLU A 160 14.39 -14.93 -11.22
CA GLU A 160 13.62 -14.89 -12.47
C GLU A 160 13.35 -13.46 -12.94
N ASP A 161 13.18 -13.32 -14.26
CA ASP A 161 12.76 -12.06 -14.86
C ASP A 161 11.26 -11.81 -14.55
N LEU A 162 10.99 -10.67 -13.90
CA LEU A 162 9.65 -10.26 -13.52
C LEU A 162 9.02 -9.28 -14.51
N TYR A 163 9.73 -8.90 -15.58
CA TYR A 163 9.22 -7.93 -16.54
C TYR A 163 7.84 -8.29 -17.10
N GLY A 164 6.93 -7.33 -17.07
CA GLY A 164 5.55 -7.50 -17.54
C GLY A 164 4.61 -8.24 -16.58
N LYS A 165 5.11 -8.83 -15.48
CA LYS A 165 4.25 -9.42 -14.45
C LYS A 165 3.58 -8.33 -13.62
N ASP A 166 2.37 -8.61 -13.17
CA ASP A 166 1.68 -7.80 -12.17
C ASP A 166 2.11 -8.27 -10.78
N ILE A 167 2.64 -7.36 -9.98
CA ILE A 167 3.09 -7.64 -8.62
C ILE A 167 2.44 -6.69 -7.62
N GLN A 168 2.45 -7.13 -6.35
CA GLN A 168 2.00 -6.31 -5.23
C GLN A 168 3.16 -6.15 -4.24
N VAL A 169 3.64 -4.93 -4.06
CA VAL A 169 4.63 -4.57 -3.05
C VAL A 169 3.91 -4.10 -1.80
N GLN A 170 4.10 -4.80 -0.70
CA GLN A 170 3.52 -4.49 0.61
C GLN A 170 4.60 -3.94 1.52
N LEU A 171 4.44 -2.69 1.96
CA LEU A 171 5.39 -2.02 2.84
C LEU A 171 5.22 -2.50 4.28
N LEU A 172 6.31 -2.85 4.95
CA LEU A 172 6.30 -3.38 6.32
C LEU A 172 6.90 -2.42 7.33
N ASN A 173 8.04 -1.79 6.99
CA ASN A 173 8.75 -0.88 7.87
C ASN A 173 9.49 0.17 7.04
N PHE A 174 9.59 1.41 7.57
CA PHE A 174 10.42 2.48 6.98
C PHE A 174 11.82 2.40 7.57
N GLU A 175 12.81 2.06 6.76
CA GLU A 175 14.19 1.93 7.23
C GLU A 175 14.91 3.28 7.29
N ARG A 176 14.86 4.04 6.18
CA ARG A 176 15.60 5.30 6.08
C ARG A 176 15.13 6.17 4.91
N PRO A 177 15.37 7.50 4.95
CA PRO A 177 15.16 8.36 3.79
C PRO A 177 16.15 8.07 2.67
N GLU A 178 15.85 8.58 1.46
CA GLU A 178 16.82 8.59 0.34
C GLU A 178 18.08 9.37 0.74
N GLN A 179 19.22 8.89 0.25
CA GLN A 179 20.49 9.58 0.40
C GLN A 179 21.31 9.52 -0.89
N LYS A 180 22.16 10.50 -1.10
CA LYS A 180 23.14 10.51 -2.19
C LYS A 180 24.42 9.80 -1.75
N PHE A 181 25.09 9.17 -2.71
CA PHE A 181 26.34 8.46 -2.48
C PHE A 181 27.42 9.04 -3.38
N ASP A 182 28.62 9.22 -2.84
CA ASP A 182 29.77 9.79 -3.56
C ASP A 182 30.44 8.77 -4.49
N SER A 183 30.15 7.47 -4.32
CA SER A 183 30.69 6.41 -5.17
C SER A 183 29.73 5.23 -5.28
N LEU A 184 29.95 4.40 -6.34
CA LEU A 184 29.22 3.15 -6.51
C LEU A 184 29.53 2.14 -5.41
N ASP A 185 30.72 2.13 -4.86
CA ASP A 185 31.10 1.23 -3.77
C ASP A 185 30.37 1.60 -2.47
N ALA A 186 30.25 2.89 -2.16
CA ALA A 186 29.46 3.36 -1.02
C ALA A 186 27.97 3.00 -1.17
N LEU A 187 27.42 3.11 -2.38
CA LEU A 187 26.06 2.68 -2.69
C LEU A 187 25.89 1.16 -2.50
N LYS A 188 26.84 0.34 -3.00
CA LYS A 188 26.81 -1.12 -2.82
C LYS A 188 26.86 -1.52 -1.35
N GLU A 189 27.76 -0.92 -0.59
CA GLU A 189 27.88 -1.18 0.85
C GLU A 189 26.53 -0.86 1.57
N ARG A 190 25.95 0.28 1.24
CA ARG A 190 24.67 0.68 1.86
C ARG A 190 23.54 -0.29 1.49
N ILE A 191 23.38 -0.67 0.22
CA ILE A 191 22.41 -1.66 -0.20
C ILE A 191 22.61 -3.00 0.53
N GLY A 192 23.87 -3.39 0.77
CA GLY A 192 24.18 -4.57 1.59
C GLY A 192 23.62 -4.47 3.01
N LYS A 193 23.77 -3.30 3.65
CA LYS A 193 23.19 -3.03 4.99
C LYS A 193 21.68 -3.02 4.97
N ASP A 194 21.06 -2.41 3.97
CA ASP A 194 19.61 -2.37 3.81
C ASP A 194 19.04 -3.81 3.66
N LYS A 195 19.71 -4.67 2.91
CA LYS A 195 19.35 -6.09 2.77
C LYS A 195 19.49 -6.86 4.09
N GLN A 196 20.57 -6.62 4.82
CA GLN A 196 20.78 -7.24 6.14
C GLN A 196 19.67 -6.82 7.11
N TYR A 197 19.39 -5.52 7.21
CA TYR A 197 18.33 -4.99 8.05
C TYR A 197 16.97 -5.63 7.72
N ALA A 198 16.64 -5.69 6.42
CA ALA A 198 15.40 -6.33 5.99
C ALA A 198 15.34 -7.82 6.36
N ALA A 199 16.45 -8.56 6.21
CA ALA A 199 16.51 -9.97 6.60
C ALA A 199 16.32 -10.16 8.11
N GLU A 200 16.93 -9.31 8.94
CA GLU A 200 16.77 -9.31 10.40
C GLU A 200 15.31 -8.98 10.78
N TYR A 201 14.70 -7.97 10.16
CA TYR A 201 13.30 -7.63 10.37
C TYR A 201 12.36 -8.80 10.02
N MET A 202 12.59 -9.47 8.89
CA MET A 202 11.79 -10.62 8.48
C MET A 202 11.93 -11.81 9.44
N GLN A 203 13.11 -12.04 9.98
CA GLN A 203 13.35 -13.09 10.98
C GLN A 203 12.63 -12.78 12.30
N ALA A 204 12.52 -11.50 12.67
CA ALA A 204 11.79 -11.08 13.87
C ALA A 204 10.26 -11.12 13.68
N HIS A 205 9.76 -11.11 12.45
CA HIS A 205 8.33 -11.05 12.10
C HIS A 205 7.91 -12.16 11.12
N PRO A 206 8.11 -13.45 11.43
CA PRO A 206 7.82 -14.56 10.53
C PRO A 206 6.33 -14.66 10.17
N GLU A 207 5.43 -14.18 11.03
CA GLU A 207 3.98 -14.15 10.81
C GLU A 207 3.58 -13.32 9.59
N LEU A 208 4.38 -12.32 9.21
CA LEU A 208 4.11 -11.48 8.03
C LEU A 208 4.35 -12.21 6.70
N PHE A 209 5.01 -13.37 6.73
CA PHE A 209 5.36 -14.18 5.55
C PHE A 209 4.66 -15.53 5.52
N ALA A 210 3.86 -15.86 6.55
CA ALA A 210 3.06 -17.07 6.57
C ALA A 210 1.98 -17.01 5.49
N GLU A 211 1.80 -18.10 4.76
CA GLU A 211 0.66 -18.29 3.86
C GLU A 211 -0.63 -18.30 4.70
N LYS A 212 -1.64 -17.55 4.26
CA LYS A 212 -2.97 -17.56 4.90
C LYS A 212 -3.81 -18.70 4.36
#